data_02b69e7cb88afdcfe8c89bd75554b1de
#
_entry.id   02b69e7cb88afdcfe8c89bd75554b1de
#
_cell.length_a   1.000
_cell.length_b   1.000
_cell.length_c   1.000
_cell.angle_alpha   90.00
_cell.angle_beta   90.00
_cell.angle_gamma   90.00
#
_symmetry.space_group_name_H-M   'P 1'
#
loop_
_entity.id
_entity.type
_entity.pdbx_description
1 polymer ?
#
loop_
_entity_poly.entity_id
_entity_poly.type
_entity_poly.pdbx_seq_one_letter_code
_entity_poly.pdbx_strand_id
1 'polypeptide(L)'
;MRRLRLVLSTELSAKNKIQAIGTLAVPVLRYRFGIINRHQEELQKLDRKTRKILTIHVQHHPKAHVDRLYIPRKQGGRSLMQLEAAHAIEITKLVEPIDRKEDPLIQVVRTHQHNTDSAVLQMARCLKTEVQKETRKMKDSIAEKTKEI
;
A
#
# COMPACT_ATOMS: atom_id res chain seq x y z
N MET A 1 -8.35 -3.59 13.72
CA MET A 1 -8.39 -5.04 14.00
C MET A 1 -9.78 -5.60 14.26
N ARG A 2 -10.71 -4.88 14.94
CA ARG A 2 -12.08 -5.37 15.20
C ARG A 2 -12.83 -5.77 13.92
N ARG A 3 -12.86 -4.90 12.89
CA ARG A 3 -13.52 -5.20 11.60
C ARG A 3 -12.97 -6.44 10.90
N LEU A 4 -11.65 -6.62 10.93
CA LEU A 4 -11.01 -7.80 10.36
C LEU A 4 -11.51 -9.08 11.01
N ARG A 5 -11.59 -9.12 12.35
CA ARG A 5 -12.12 -10.28 13.09
C ARG A 5 -13.58 -10.55 12.78
N LEU A 6 -14.41 -9.50 12.70
CA LEU A 6 -15.82 -9.63 12.34
C LEU A 6 -16.00 -10.25 10.94
N VAL A 7 -15.23 -9.79 9.94
CA VAL A 7 -15.28 -10.38 8.60
C VAL A 7 -14.83 -11.85 8.61
N LEU A 8 -13.79 -12.17 9.38
CA LEU A 8 -13.24 -13.53 9.42
C LEU A 8 -14.12 -14.51 10.20
N SER A 9 -14.95 -14.03 11.14
CA SER A 9 -15.92 -14.86 11.87
C SER A 9 -17.18 -15.20 11.07
N THR A 10 -17.40 -14.57 9.90
CA THR A 10 -18.54 -14.89 9.03
C THR A 10 -18.37 -16.25 8.34
N GLU A 11 -19.44 -16.84 7.85
CA GLU A 11 -19.42 -18.09 7.08
C GLU A 11 -19.09 -17.91 5.59
N LEU A 12 -18.60 -16.76 5.19
CA LEU A 12 -18.19 -16.47 3.82
C LEU A 12 -17.05 -17.38 3.36
N SER A 13 -17.01 -17.67 2.07
CA SER A 13 -15.86 -18.37 1.46
C SER A 13 -14.55 -17.59 1.66
N ALA A 14 -13.42 -18.28 1.65
CA ALA A 14 -12.10 -17.66 1.81
C ALA A 14 -11.85 -16.51 0.81
N LYS A 15 -12.34 -16.68 -0.43
CA LYS A 15 -12.30 -15.63 -1.46
C LYS A 15 -13.05 -14.38 -1.04
N ASN A 16 -14.29 -14.54 -0.60
CA ASN A 16 -15.16 -13.44 -0.22
C ASN A 16 -14.68 -12.76 1.06
N LYS A 17 -14.12 -13.52 2.01
CA LYS A 17 -13.48 -12.94 3.21
C LYS A 17 -12.34 -12.00 2.86
N ILE A 18 -11.42 -12.41 1.99
CA ILE A 18 -10.31 -11.54 1.55
C ILE A 18 -10.83 -10.30 0.82
N GLN A 19 -11.83 -10.46 -0.04
CA GLN A 19 -12.46 -9.34 -0.74
C GLN A 19 -13.16 -8.38 0.25
N ALA A 20 -13.89 -8.91 1.22
CA ALA A 20 -14.54 -8.11 2.26
C ALA A 20 -13.54 -7.36 3.16
N ILE A 21 -12.36 -7.92 3.44
CA ILE A 21 -11.29 -7.21 4.13
C ILE A 21 -10.86 -5.99 3.30
N GLY A 22 -10.64 -6.15 2.01
CA GLY A 22 -10.28 -5.07 1.09
C GLY A 22 -11.33 -3.97 0.98
N THR A 23 -12.62 -4.31 1.06
CA THR A 23 -13.73 -3.35 0.91
C THR A 23 -14.22 -2.73 2.21
N LEU A 24 -14.11 -3.41 3.35
CA LEU A 24 -14.67 -2.97 4.63
C LEU A 24 -13.62 -2.55 5.66
N ALA A 25 -12.48 -3.22 5.70
CA ALA A 25 -11.46 -2.96 6.72
C ALA A 25 -10.37 -1.99 6.24
N VAL A 26 -9.85 -2.19 5.04
CA VAL A 26 -8.76 -1.37 4.47
C VAL A 26 -9.18 0.08 4.22
N PRO A 27 -10.36 0.42 3.67
CA PRO A 27 -10.74 1.80 3.35
C PRO A 27 -10.78 2.71 4.57
N VAL A 28 -11.10 2.19 5.75
CA VAL A 28 -11.11 2.98 7.00
C VAL A 28 -9.70 3.49 7.35
N LEU A 29 -8.67 2.70 7.05
CA LEU A 29 -7.29 3.12 7.24
C LEU A 29 -6.83 4.05 6.12
N ARG A 30 -7.19 3.74 4.86
CA ARG A 30 -6.86 4.56 3.69
C ARG A 30 -7.37 5.99 3.83
N TYR A 31 -8.60 6.17 4.29
CA TYR A 31 -9.16 7.51 4.54
C TYR A 31 -8.31 8.34 5.50
N ARG A 32 -7.66 7.70 6.47
CA ARG A 32 -6.82 8.36 7.48
C ARG A 32 -5.38 8.60 7.04
N PHE A 33 -4.91 7.93 6.00
CA PHE A 33 -3.51 8.02 5.56
C PHE A 33 -3.10 9.43 5.12
N GLY A 34 -4.03 10.21 4.56
CA GLY A 34 -3.77 11.60 4.17
C GLY A 34 -3.79 12.61 5.32
N ILE A 35 -4.33 12.22 6.49
CA ILE A 35 -4.51 13.13 7.63
C ILE A 35 -3.49 12.82 8.73
N ILE A 36 -3.24 11.53 8.98
CA ILE A 36 -2.36 11.07 10.06
C ILE A 36 -1.09 10.52 9.43
N ASN A 37 0.04 11.15 9.75
CA ASN A 37 1.34 10.63 9.37
C ASN A 37 1.59 9.32 10.13
N ARG A 38 1.64 8.19 9.39
CA ARG A 38 1.92 6.87 9.93
C ARG A 38 3.33 6.45 9.58
N HIS A 39 4.09 6.09 10.60
CA HIS A 39 5.41 5.50 10.37
C HIS A 39 5.29 4.14 9.68
N GLN A 40 6.21 3.87 8.77
CA GLN A 40 6.26 2.63 8.00
C GLN A 40 6.27 1.38 8.91
N GLU A 41 6.99 1.44 10.03
CA GLU A 41 7.03 0.37 11.01
C GLU A 41 5.66 0.02 11.62
N GLU A 42 4.80 1.03 11.84
CA GLU A 42 3.44 0.80 12.34
C GLU A 42 2.60 0.05 11.32
N LEU A 43 2.71 0.41 10.04
CA LEU A 43 2.01 -0.26 8.95
C LEU A 43 2.48 -1.71 8.81
N GLN A 44 3.77 -1.95 8.87
CA GLN A 44 4.34 -3.30 8.87
C GLN A 44 3.91 -4.12 10.09
N LYS A 45 3.81 -3.50 11.27
CA LYS A 45 3.26 -4.15 12.48
C LYS A 45 1.79 -4.53 12.27
N LEU A 46 1.00 -3.67 11.62
CA LEU A 46 -0.41 -3.96 11.30
C LEU A 46 -0.54 -5.09 10.27
N ASP A 47 0.29 -5.10 9.23
CA ASP A 47 0.31 -6.19 8.24
C ASP A 47 0.71 -7.53 8.89
N ARG A 48 1.71 -7.53 9.78
CA ARG A 48 2.08 -8.73 10.57
C ARG A 48 0.93 -9.23 11.45
N LYS A 49 0.22 -8.32 12.14
CA LYS A 49 -0.96 -8.66 12.95
C LYS A 49 -2.09 -9.22 12.09
N THR A 50 -2.31 -8.63 10.90
CA THR A 50 -3.31 -9.11 9.95
C THR A 50 -3.01 -10.55 9.51
N ARG A 51 -1.77 -10.85 9.14
CA ARG A 51 -1.34 -12.21 8.79
C ARG A 51 -1.56 -13.22 9.93
N LYS A 52 -1.19 -12.85 11.17
CA LYS A 52 -1.45 -13.71 12.35
C LYS A 52 -2.94 -14.02 12.52
N ILE A 53 -3.82 -13.02 12.39
CA ILE A 53 -5.27 -13.23 12.51
C ILE A 53 -5.78 -14.11 11.36
N LEU A 54 -5.30 -13.93 10.13
CA LEU A 54 -5.64 -14.80 9.00
C LEU A 54 -5.23 -16.25 9.24
N THR A 55 -4.08 -16.48 9.85
CA THR A 55 -3.61 -17.82 10.21
C THR A 55 -4.49 -18.45 11.29
N ILE A 56 -4.88 -17.70 12.33
CA ILE A 56 -5.77 -18.16 13.39
C ILE A 56 -7.14 -18.58 12.81
N HIS A 57 -7.66 -17.84 11.84
CA HIS A 57 -8.93 -18.16 11.17
C HIS A 57 -8.78 -19.13 9.98
N VAL A 58 -7.65 -19.85 9.89
CA VAL A 58 -7.38 -20.87 8.85
C VAL A 58 -7.47 -20.32 7.41
N GLN A 59 -7.31 -19.01 7.25
CA GLN A 59 -7.30 -18.37 5.93
C GLN A 59 -5.90 -18.36 5.27
N HIS A 60 -4.87 -18.64 6.06
CA HIS A 60 -3.48 -18.71 5.60
C HIS A 60 -2.74 -19.82 6.35
N HIS A 61 -2.08 -20.70 5.63
CA HIS A 61 -1.31 -21.77 6.27
C HIS A 61 -0.02 -21.18 6.90
N PRO A 62 0.36 -21.56 8.12
CA PRO A 62 1.54 -21.00 8.80
C PRO A 62 2.85 -21.13 8.01
N LYS A 63 3.01 -22.22 7.28
CA LYS A 63 4.20 -22.52 6.44
C LYS A 63 4.09 -21.99 5.01
N ALA A 64 2.98 -21.38 4.62
CA ALA A 64 2.84 -20.84 3.26
C ALA A 64 3.61 -19.53 3.11
N HIS A 65 4.17 -19.31 1.90
CA HIS A 65 4.90 -18.08 1.61
C HIS A 65 4.00 -16.85 1.75
N VAL A 66 4.49 -15.81 2.40
CA VAL A 66 3.73 -14.61 2.74
C VAL A 66 3.25 -13.86 1.50
N ASP A 67 4.07 -13.82 0.44
CA ASP A 67 3.76 -13.10 -0.78
C ASP A 67 2.53 -13.66 -1.49
N ARG A 68 2.23 -14.95 -1.31
CA ARG A 68 1.01 -15.55 -1.85
C ARG A 68 -0.28 -14.87 -1.38
N LEU A 69 -0.26 -14.20 -0.23
CA LEU A 69 -1.40 -13.41 0.22
C LEU A 69 -1.62 -12.17 -0.65
N TYR A 70 -0.55 -11.54 -1.09
CA TYR A 70 -0.57 -10.24 -1.76
C TYR A 70 -0.61 -10.34 -3.29
N ILE A 71 -0.03 -11.40 -3.86
CA ILE A 71 -0.03 -11.64 -5.31
C ILE A 71 -1.47 -11.70 -5.85
N PRO A 72 -1.72 -11.15 -7.06
CA PRO A 72 -3.02 -11.22 -7.72
C PRO A 72 -3.52 -12.65 -7.92
N ARG A 73 -4.83 -12.85 -7.86
CA ARG A 73 -5.44 -14.18 -8.03
C ARG A 73 -5.12 -14.84 -9.37
N LYS A 74 -5.02 -14.06 -10.44
CA LYS A 74 -4.63 -14.55 -11.78
C LYS A 74 -3.25 -15.21 -11.77
N GLN A 75 -2.40 -14.85 -10.81
CA GLN A 75 -1.05 -15.40 -10.63
C GLN A 75 -0.96 -16.39 -9.46
N GLY A 76 -2.11 -16.97 -9.04
CA GLY A 76 -2.15 -17.94 -7.96
C GLY A 76 -2.13 -17.37 -6.54
N GLY A 77 -2.18 -16.06 -6.38
CA GLY A 77 -2.24 -15.38 -5.09
C GLY A 77 -3.66 -15.23 -4.52
N ARG A 78 -3.79 -14.47 -3.43
CA ARG A 78 -5.07 -14.20 -2.77
C ARG A 78 -5.56 -12.76 -2.93
N SER A 79 -4.77 -11.86 -3.50
CA SER A 79 -5.07 -10.44 -3.72
C SER A 79 -5.42 -9.68 -2.43
N LEU A 80 -4.79 -10.00 -1.31
CA LEU A 80 -4.90 -9.20 -0.10
C LEU A 80 -4.18 -7.88 -0.31
N MET A 81 -4.81 -6.76 0.03
CA MET A 81 -4.16 -5.45 -0.04
C MET A 81 -3.16 -5.31 1.13
N GLN A 82 -1.91 -5.07 0.82
CA GLN A 82 -0.88 -4.72 1.79
C GLN A 82 -1.09 -3.27 2.25
N LEU A 83 -1.08 -3.03 3.56
CA LEU A 83 -1.35 -1.69 4.11
C LEU A 83 -0.24 -0.69 3.80
N GLU A 84 0.99 -1.14 3.81
CA GLU A 84 2.14 -0.33 3.42
C GLU A 84 2.04 0.15 1.97
N ALA A 85 1.72 -0.74 1.04
CA ALA A 85 1.49 -0.39 -0.36
C ALA A 85 0.27 0.52 -0.55
N ALA A 86 -0.83 0.27 0.18
CA ALA A 86 -2.01 1.12 0.16
C ALA A 86 -1.69 2.54 0.66
N HIS A 87 -0.88 2.68 1.71
CA HIS A 87 -0.43 3.96 2.23
C HIS A 87 0.41 4.71 1.19
N ALA A 88 1.40 4.06 0.59
CA ALA A 88 2.25 4.66 -0.44
C ALA A 88 1.42 5.19 -1.63
N ILE A 89 0.43 4.41 -2.10
CA ILE A 89 -0.47 4.81 -3.17
C ILE A 89 -1.30 6.05 -2.79
N GLU A 90 -1.88 6.09 -1.59
CA GLU A 90 -2.70 7.23 -1.17
C GLU A 90 -1.88 8.51 -0.98
N ILE A 91 -0.72 8.43 -0.37
CA ILE A 91 0.20 9.58 -0.22
C ILE A 91 0.62 10.11 -1.60
N THR A 92 0.98 9.23 -2.53
CA THR A 92 1.37 9.64 -3.89
C THR A 92 0.21 10.32 -4.63
N LYS A 93 -1.01 9.79 -4.52
CA LYS A 93 -2.22 10.38 -5.11
C LYS A 93 -2.56 11.75 -4.56
N LEU A 94 -2.28 12.01 -3.27
CA LEU A 94 -2.52 13.31 -2.66
C LEU A 94 -1.52 14.36 -3.16
N VAL A 95 -0.27 13.98 -3.36
CA VAL A 95 0.81 14.91 -3.72
C VAL A 95 0.86 15.16 -5.22
N GLU A 96 0.52 14.17 -6.06
CA GLU A 96 0.57 14.29 -7.52
C GLU A 96 -0.24 15.48 -8.09
N PRO A 97 -1.49 15.75 -7.67
CA PRO A 97 -2.23 16.92 -8.11
C PRO A 97 -1.59 18.25 -7.68
N ILE A 98 -0.96 18.29 -6.50
CA ILE A 98 -0.28 19.48 -5.97
C ILE A 98 0.95 19.80 -6.82
N ASP A 99 1.70 18.78 -7.24
CA ASP A 99 2.88 18.96 -8.08
C ASP A 99 2.52 19.32 -9.54
N ARG A 100 1.36 18.86 -10.04
CA ARG A 100 0.99 18.90 -11.44
C ARG A 100 0.15 20.11 -11.85
N LYS A 101 -0.70 20.64 -10.96
CA LYS A 101 -1.60 21.76 -11.25
C LYS A 101 -0.89 23.10 -11.11
N GLU A 102 -1.11 23.99 -12.08
CA GLU A 102 -0.60 25.36 -12.09
C GLU A 102 -1.61 26.39 -11.52
N ASP A 103 -2.53 25.94 -10.67
CA ASP A 103 -3.51 26.80 -10.01
C ASP A 103 -2.80 27.73 -9.00
N PRO A 104 -3.11 29.04 -8.98
CA PRO A 104 -2.50 30.01 -8.04
C PRO A 104 -2.67 29.60 -6.59
N LEU A 105 -3.82 29.04 -6.19
CA LEU A 105 -4.05 28.57 -4.82
C LEU A 105 -3.14 27.38 -4.48
N ILE A 106 -2.95 26.48 -5.42
CA ILE A 106 -2.06 25.33 -5.24
C ILE A 106 -0.60 25.77 -5.18
N GLN A 107 -0.21 26.81 -5.91
CA GLN A 107 1.14 27.40 -5.80
C GLN A 107 1.40 27.96 -4.40
N VAL A 108 0.43 28.62 -3.79
CA VAL A 108 0.53 29.11 -2.40
C VAL A 108 0.72 27.94 -1.42
N VAL A 109 -0.08 26.88 -1.58
CA VAL A 109 0.04 25.65 -0.76
C VAL A 109 1.42 25.02 -0.96
N ARG A 110 1.90 24.93 -2.21
CA ARG A 110 3.23 24.38 -2.55
C ARG A 110 4.35 25.17 -1.87
N THR A 111 4.29 26.49 -1.94
CA THR A 111 5.27 27.40 -1.31
C THR A 111 5.24 27.25 0.21
N HIS A 112 4.06 27.24 0.81
CA HIS A 112 3.89 27.06 2.25
C HIS A 112 4.42 25.68 2.70
N GLN A 113 4.13 24.63 1.98
CA GLN A 113 4.60 23.27 2.31
C GLN A 113 6.11 23.11 2.12
N HIS A 114 6.71 23.82 1.16
CA HIS A 114 8.17 23.88 1.01
C HIS A 114 8.84 24.53 2.21
N ASN A 115 8.21 25.58 2.76
CA ASN A 115 8.73 26.32 3.89
C ASN A 115 8.47 25.61 5.24
N THR A 116 7.48 24.71 5.30
CA THR A 116 7.03 24.07 6.57
C THR A 116 7.53 22.63 6.72
N ASP A 117 8.32 22.11 5.77
CA ASP A 117 8.92 20.76 5.84
C ASP A 117 7.91 19.64 6.09
N SER A 118 6.80 19.66 5.33
CA SER A 118 5.69 18.72 5.51
C SER A 118 6.16 17.25 5.38
N ALA A 119 6.01 16.49 6.48
CA ALA A 119 6.38 15.08 6.54
C ALA A 119 5.70 14.23 5.45
N VAL A 120 4.48 14.59 5.04
CA VAL A 120 3.74 13.91 3.97
C VAL A 120 4.40 14.12 2.61
N LEU A 121 4.87 15.34 2.32
CA LEU A 121 5.58 15.66 1.08
C LEU A 121 6.95 15.00 1.00
N GLN A 122 7.70 15.02 2.11
CA GLN A 122 8.98 14.32 2.18
C GLN A 122 8.80 12.83 1.92
N MET A 123 7.82 12.19 2.56
CA MET A 123 7.50 10.78 2.35
C MET A 123 7.10 10.50 0.90
N ALA A 124 6.25 11.33 0.28
CA ALA A 124 5.87 11.17 -1.12
C ALA A 124 7.05 11.30 -2.08
N ARG A 125 7.98 12.23 -1.81
CA ARG A 125 9.21 12.37 -2.61
C ARG A 125 10.11 11.15 -2.47
N CYS A 126 10.30 10.65 -1.26
CA CYS A 126 11.06 9.42 -1.02
C CYS A 126 10.46 8.24 -1.78
N LEU A 127 9.14 8.04 -1.69
CA LEU A 127 8.44 6.97 -2.41
C LEU A 127 8.56 7.10 -3.93
N LYS A 128 8.42 8.33 -4.48
CA LYS A 128 8.63 8.58 -5.91
C LYS A 128 10.06 8.23 -6.35
N THR A 129 11.07 8.60 -5.57
CA THR A 129 12.47 8.29 -5.89
C THR A 129 12.77 6.80 -5.82
N GLU A 130 12.20 6.08 -4.86
CA GLU A 130 12.33 4.61 -4.76
C GLU A 130 11.70 3.90 -5.95
N VAL A 131 10.45 4.24 -6.29
CA VAL A 131 9.75 3.68 -7.46
C VAL A 131 10.52 3.98 -8.75
N GLN A 132 11.08 5.19 -8.91
CA GLN A 132 11.88 5.53 -10.07
C GLN A 132 13.18 4.72 -10.15
N LYS A 133 13.85 4.49 -9.01
CA LYS A 133 15.06 3.65 -8.93
C LYS A 133 14.76 2.19 -9.31
N GLU A 134 13.67 1.63 -8.78
CA GLU A 134 13.26 0.27 -9.12
C GLU A 134 12.87 0.13 -10.59
N THR A 135 12.15 1.11 -11.14
CA THR A 135 11.77 1.13 -12.56
C THR A 135 13.00 1.22 -13.47
N ARG A 136 14.02 2.00 -13.09
CA ARG A 136 15.31 2.05 -13.84
C ARG A 136 16.02 0.70 -13.79
N LYS A 137 16.17 0.11 -12.60
CA LYS A 137 16.79 -1.22 -12.44
C LYS A 137 16.10 -2.29 -13.29
N MET A 138 14.74 -2.30 -13.32
CA MET A 138 13.99 -3.23 -14.17
C MET A 138 14.26 -2.99 -15.67
N LYS A 139 14.28 -1.73 -16.11
CA LYS A 139 14.58 -1.39 -17.51
C LYS A 139 15.98 -1.81 -17.92
N ASP A 140 16.96 -1.57 -17.05
CA ASP A 140 18.36 -1.95 -17.29
C ASP A 140 18.52 -3.48 -17.38
N SER A 141 17.88 -4.23 -16.46
CA SER A 141 17.86 -5.69 -16.49
C SER A 141 17.17 -6.27 -17.74
N ILE A 142 16.11 -5.63 -18.23
CA ILE A 142 15.43 -6.03 -19.47
C ILE A 142 16.35 -5.73 -20.68
N ALA A 143 17.00 -4.57 -20.69
CA ALA A 143 17.91 -4.19 -21.77
C ALA A 143 19.15 -5.11 -21.87
N GLU A 144 19.69 -5.56 -20.72
CA GLU A 144 20.77 -6.55 -20.69
C GLU A 144 20.31 -7.89 -21.28
N LYS A 145 19.17 -8.42 -20.84
CA LYS A 145 18.63 -9.68 -21.34
C LYS A 145 18.28 -9.64 -22.83
N THR A 146 17.92 -8.46 -23.36
CA THR A 146 17.61 -8.30 -24.78
C THR A 146 18.88 -8.24 -25.66
N LYS A 147 20.05 -7.93 -25.08
CA LYS A 147 21.34 -7.94 -25.79
C LYS A 147 22.00 -9.32 -25.84
N GLU A 148 21.55 -10.25 -24.99
CA GLU A 148 22.04 -11.63 -24.93
C GLU A 148 21.31 -12.59 -25.89
N ILE A 149 20.26 -12.10 -26.57
CA ILE A 149 19.50 -12.82 -27.61
C ILE A 149 19.93 -12.34 -29.00
#